data_fb946c873345521e7cb68223e58e6737
#
_entry.id   fb946c873345521e7cb68223e58e6737
#
_cell.length_a   1.000
_cell.length_b   1.000
_cell.length_c   1.000
_cell.angle_alpha   90.00
_cell.angle_beta   90.00
_cell.angle_gamma   90.00
#
_symmetry.space_group_name_H-M   'P 1'
#
loop_
_entity.id
_entity.type
_entity.pdbx_description
1 polymer ?
#
loop_
_entity_poly.entity_id
_entity_poly.type
_entity_poly.pdbx_seq_one_letter_code
_entity_poly.pdbx_strand_id
1 'polypeptide(L)'
;MSQSANLVQTAPHTSVSNASAATTALLGRILISAIFILSGISKITAPAMIMGYIESVGLPFPAVALGVAVLVEVVGGIALVLGYQTRAVAAFLALFSVVTALAFHSNLADQNQFIHFFKNIAMAGGLLQVVVLGAGQHSLDARRS
;
A
#
# COMPACT_ATOMS: atom_id res chain seq x y z
N MET A 1 24.80 -33.03 -46.14
CA MET A 1 23.67 -32.21 -45.64
C MET A 1 23.54 -32.47 -44.15
N SER A 2 24.16 -31.62 -43.36
CA SER A 2 24.20 -31.76 -41.87
C SER A 2 23.10 -30.87 -41.29
N GLN A 3 22.09 -31.47 -40.66
CA GLN A 3 21.08 -30.73 -39.90
C GLN A 3 21.64 -30.46 -38.51
N SER A 4 22.06 -29.22 -38.27
CA SER A 4 22.37 -28.74 -36.93
C SER A 4 21.07 -28.55 -36.16
N ALA A 5 20.72 -29.49 -35.31
CA ALA A 5 19.61 -29.39 -34.39
C ALA A 5 19.90 -28.27 -33.36
N ASN A 6 19.19 -27.16 -33.45
CA ASN A 6 19.21 -26.07 -32.49
C ASN A 6 18.52 -26.56 -31.19
N LEU A 7 19.29 -27.06 -30.25
CA LEU A 7 18.83 -27.30 -28.89
C LEU A 7 18.70 -25.94 -28.17
N VAL A 8 17.55 -25.32 -28.30
CA VAL A 8 17.16 -24.24 -27.41
C VAL A 8 16.98 -24.85 -26.02
N GLN A 9 18.01 -24.74 -25.21
CA GLN A 9 18.00 -25.15 -23.81
C GLN A 9 17.09 -24.19 -23.03
N THR A 10 15.82 -24.57 -22.91
CA THR A 10 14.89 -23.86 -22.03
C THR A 10 15.32 -24.06 -20.59
N ALA A 11 15.92 -23.04 -19.96
CA ALA A 11 16.20 -23.04 -18.54
C ALA A 11 14.90 -23.36 -17.77
N PRO A 12 14.94 -24.21 -16.73
CA PRO A 12 13.75 -24.49 -15.94
C PRO A 12 13.32 -23.22 -15.24
N HIS A 13 12.23 -22.60 -15.73
CA HIS A 13 11.50 -21.60 -14.97
C HIS A 13 10.92 -22.30 -13.75
N THR A 14 11.48 -22.06 -12.57
CA THR A 14 10.88 -22.48 -11.30
C THR A 14 9.52 -21.80 -11.17
N SER A 15 8.49 -22.47 -11.63
CA SER A 15 7.11 -22.01 -11.47
C SER A 15 6.76 -22.06 -9.99
N VAL A 16 6.64 -20.89 -9.36
CA VAL A 16 6.04 -20.77 -8.02
C VAL A 16 4.64 -21.39 -8.11
N SER A 17 4.33 -22.35 -7.24
CA SER A 17 3.01 -22.99 -7.27
C SER A 17 1.93 -21.92 -7.09
N ASN A 18 0.78 -22.07 -7.77
CA ASN A 18 -0.33 -21.12 -7.69
C ASN A 18 -0.78 -20.87 -6.24
N ALA A 19 -0.73 -21.91 -5.39
CA ALA A 19 -1.06 -21.80 -3.98
C ALA A 19 -0.05 -20.92 -3.20
N SER A 20 1.26 -21.10 -3.49
CA SER A 20 2.31 -20.26 -2.87
C SER A 20 2.20 -18.81 -3.30
N ALA A 21 1.95 -18.54 -4.57
CA ALA A 21 1.75 -17.18 -5.08
C ALA A 21 0.52 -16.50 -4.45
N ALA A 22 -0.59 -17.23 -4.30
CA ALA A 22 -1.81 -16.73 -3.68
C ALA A 22 -1.61 -16.37 -2.20
N THR A 23 -0.90 -17.21 -1.46
CA THR A 23 -0.58 -16.97 -0.05
C THR A 23 0.37 -15.79 0.11
N THR A 24 1.40 -15.68 -0.73
CA THR A 24 2.33 -14.55 -0.71
C THR A 24 1.62 -13.23 -1.00
N ALA A 25 0.73 -13.21 -1.99
CA ALA A 25 -0.07 -12.01 -2.30
C ALA A 25 -0.97 -11.60 -1.13
N LEU A 26 -1.61 -12.55 -0.44
CA LEU A 26 -2.40 -12.27 0.76
C LEU A 26 -1.54 -11.70 1.89
N LEU A 27 -0.40 -12.32 2.19
CA LEU A 27 0.51 -11.85 3.23
C LEU A 27 1.02 -10.44 2.92
N GLY A 28 1.40 -10.15 1.68
CA GLY A 28 1.83 -8.82 1.26
C GLY A 28 0.73 -7.76 1.50
N ARG A 29 -0.53 -8.08 1.17
CA ARG A 29 -1.66 -7.18 1.43
C ARG A 29 -1.90 -6.97 2.93
N ILE A 30 -1.83 -8.02 3.75
CA ILE A 30 -1.97 -7.92 5.20
C ILE A 30 -0.87 -7.02 5.79
N LEU A 31 0.39 -7.24 5.42
CA LEU A 31 1.51 -6.47 5.96
C LEU A 31 1.43 -4.99 5.58
N ILE A 32 1.12 -4.68 4.33
CA ILE A 32 1.02 -3.28 3.90
C ILE A 32 -0.24 -2.60 4.45
N SER A 33 -1.34 -3.34 4.62
CA SER A 33 -2.57 -2.81 5.21
C SER A 33 -2.44 -2.53 6.70
N ALA A 34 -1.64 -3.33 7.42
CA ALA A 34 -1.47 -3.20 8.86
C ALA A 34 -1.02 -1.79 9.26
N ILE A 35 -0.09 -1.18 8.49
CA ILE A 35 0.38 0.16 8.81
C ILE A 35 -0.71 1.22 8.64
N PHE A 36 -1.58 1.10 7.63
CA PHE A 36 -2.70 2.02 7.43
C PHE A 36 -3.73 1.88 8.55
N ILE A 37 -4.14 0.64 8.87
CA ILE A 37 -5.12 0.38 9.93
C ILE A 37 -4.60 0.88 11.28
N LEU A 38 -3.36 0.55 11.64
CA LEU A 38 -2.75 1.00 12.90
C LEU A 38 -2.59 2.52 12.95
N SER A 39 -2.22 3.15 11.83
CA SER A 39 -2.13 4.60 11.71
C SER A 39 -3.50 5.27 11.89
N GLY A 40 -4.53 4.75 11.23
CA GLY A 40 -5.90 5.25 11.40
C GLY A 40 -6.42 5.10 12.82
N ILE A 41 -6.17 3.95 13.47
CA ILE A 41 -6.56 3.73 14.88
C ILE A 41 -5.83 4.73 15.78
N SER A 42 -4.53 4.96 15.59
CA SER A 42 -3.78 5.92 16.42
C SER A 42 -4.32 7.34 16.29
N LYS A 43 -4.83 7.73 15.11
CA LYS A 43 -5.46 9.03 14.89
C LYS A 43 -6.80 9.16 15.64
N ILE A 44 -7.56 8.06 15.70
CA ILE A 44 -8.83 8.03 16.45
C ILE A 44 -8.59 8.17 17.96
N THR A 45 -7.49 7.61 18.47
CA THR A 45 -7.19 7.62 19.91
C THR A 45 -6.58 8.93 20.41
N ALA A 46 -6.01 9.75 19.53
CA ALA A 46 -5.39 11.04 19.89
C ALA A 46 -5.78 12.18 18.94
N PRO A 47 -7.07 12.46 18.74
CA PRO A 47 -7.53 13.38 17.68
C PRO A 47 -7.03 14.82 17.88
N ALA A 48 -6.99 15.32 19.11
CA ALA A 48 -6.55 16.68 19.38
C ALA A 48 -5.08 16.91 18.99
N MET A 49 -4.21 15.95 19.30
CA MET A 49 -2.80 16.00 18.93
C MET A 49 -2.62 16.00 17.41
N ILE A 50 -3.36 15.15 16.70
CA ILE A 50 -3.27 15.05 15.24
C ILE A 50 -3.82 16.33 14.57
N MET A 51 -4.92 16.88 15.05
CA MET A 51 -5.44 18.16 14.53
C MET A 51 -4.43 19.30 14.72
N GLY A 52 -3.80 19.41 15.88
CA GLY A 52 -2.73 20.39 16.11
C GLY A 52 -1.55 20.22 15.17
N TYR A 53 -1.17 18.96 14.85
CA TYR A 53 -0.13 18.69 13.87
C TYR A 53 -0.55 19.09 12.45
N ILE A 54 -1.80 18.81 12.04
CA ILE A 54 -2.35 19.23 10.74
C ILE A 54 -2.33 20.76 10.61
N GLU A 55 -2.71 21.48 11.68
CA GLU A 55 -2.63 22.95 11.73
C GLU A 55 -1.20 23.47 11.59
N SER A 56 -0.25 22.83 12.27
CA SER A 56 1.16 23.24 12.26
C SER A 56 1.82 23.16 10.89
N VAL A 57 1.33 22.30 10.00
CA VAL A 57 1.79 22.20 8.60
C VAL A 57 1.00 23.09 7.64
N GLY A 58 0.08 23.93 8.18
CA GLY A 58 -0.67 24.92 7.41
C GLY A 58 -1.84 24.38 6.59
N LEU A 59 -2.31 23.15 6.86
CA LEU A 59 -3.47 22.59 6.18
C LEU A 59 -4.77 23.18 6.77
N PRO A 60 -5.72 23.62 5.91
CA PRO A 60 -7.01 24.11 6.35
C PRO A 60 -7.92 22.98 6.83
N PHE A 61 -8.89 23.31 7.68
CA PHE A 61 -9.92 22.39 8.17
C PHE A 61 -9.38 21.10 8.82
N PRO A 62 -8.59 21.17 9.91
CA PRO A 62 -7.90 20.03 10.51
C PRO A 62 -8.82 18.87 10.87
N ALA A 63 -10.02 19.14 11.35
CA ALA A 63 -10.99 18.09 11.68
C ALA A 63 -11.48 17.32 10.45
N VAL A 64 -11.66 18.01 9.32
CA VAL A 64 -12.05 17.37 8.05
C VAL A 64 -10.89 16.54 7.52
N ALA A 65 -9.68 17.11 7.51
CA ALA A 65 -8.47 16.41 7.07
C ALA A 65 -8.21 15.14 7.90
N LEU A 66 -8.38 15.23 9.22
CA LEU A 66 -8.30 14.08 10.14
C LEU A 66 -9.36 13.03 9.80
N GLY A 67 -10.63 13.41 9.63
CA GLY A 67 -11.71 12.49 9.29
C GLY A 67 -11.47 11.76 7.97
N VAL A 68 -11.02 12.49 6.94
CA VAL A 68 -10.65 11.90 5.64
C VAL A 68 -9.48 10.93 5.80
N ALA A 69 -8.43 11.31 6.54
CA ALA A 69 -7.29 10.44 6.75
C ALA A 69 -7.68 9.13 7.45
N VAL A 70 -8.46 9.21 8.52
CA VAL A 70 -8.97 8.02 9.24
C VAL A 70 -9.79 7.13 8.33
N LEU A 71 -10.72 7.71 7.56
CA LEU A 71 -11.55 6.97 6.62
C LEU A 71 -10.69 6.23 5.59
N VAL A 72 -9.77 6.93 4.95
CA VAL A 72 -8.88 6.35 3.93
C VAL A 72 -8.03 5.23 4.51
N GLU A 73 -7.41 5.46 5.66
CA GLU A 73 -6.50 4.50 6.28
C GLU A 73 -7.24 3.26 6.81
N VAL A 74 -8.34 3.43 7.53
CA VAL A 74 -9.06 2.29 8.13
C VAL A 74 -9.86 1.54 7.06
N VAL A 75 -10.70 2.23 6.30
CA VAL A 75 -11.57 1.57 5.31
C VAL A 75 -10.73 1.05 4.13
N GLY A 76 -9.77 1.86 3.64
CA GLY A 76 -8.86 1.44 2.58
C GLY A 76 -7.98 0.26 3.01
N GLY A 77 -7.43 0.29 4.23
CA GLY A 77 -6.66 -0.82 4.78
C GLY A 77 -7.47 -2.11 4.90
N ILE A 78 -8.68 -2.04 5.44
CA ILE A 78 -9.58 -3.21 5.54
C ILE A 78 -9.95 -3.74 4.14
N ALA A 79 -10.31 -2.87 3.21
CA ALA A 79 -10.64 -3.26 1.84
C ALA A 79 -9.45 -3.96 1.15
N LEU A 80 -8.23 -3.47 1.39
CA LEU A 80 -7.02 -4.07 0.84
C LEU A 80 -6.75 -5.47 1.44
N VAL A 81 -6.94 -5.67 2.76
CA VAL A 81 -6.83 -7.00 3.39
C VAL A 81 -7.83 -7.97 2.75
N LEU A 82 -9.09 -7.57 2.65
CA LEU A 82 -10.16 -8.40 2.10
C LEU A 82 -9.98 -8.67 0.59
N GLY A 83 -9.18 -7.86 -0.08
CA GLY A 83 -9.02 -7.94 -1.52
C GLY A 83 -10.28 -7.52 -2.27
N TYR A 84 -10.88 -6.41 -1.82
CA TYR A 84 -12.06 -5.80 -2.42
C TYR A 84 -11.66 -4.57 -3.22
N GLN A 85 -12.07 -4.52 -4.50
CA GLN A 85 -11.66 -3.44 -5.41
C GLN A 85 -10.15 -3.17 -5.33
N THR A 86 -9.35 -4.21 -5.22
CA THR A 86 -7.96 -4.17 -4.75
C THR A 86 -7.10 -3.20 -5.53
N ARG A 87 -7.22 -3.19 -6.86
CA ARG A 87 -6.42 -2.30 -7.71
C ARG A 87 -6.74 -0.83 -7.49
N ALA A 88 -8.03 -0.49 -7.39
CA ALA A 88 -8.47 0.88 -7.16
C ALA A 88 -8.08 1.36 -5.75
N VAL A 89 -8.32 0.53 -4.73
CA VAL A 89 -7.95 0.81 -3.34
C VAL A 89 -6.44 0.98 -3.20
N ALA A 90 -5.65 0.08 -3.80
CA ALA A 90 -4.19 0.19 -3.76
C ALA A 90 -3.68 1.45 -4.46
N ALA A 91 -4.24 1.83 -5.61
CA ALA A 91 -3.87 3.07 -6.30
C ALA A 91 -4.18 4.30 -5.45
N PHE A 92 -5.35 4.31 -4.81
CA PHE A 92 -5.76 5.42 -3.94
C PHE A 92 -4.88 5.53 -2.69
N LEU A 93 -4.57 4.40 -2.03
CA LEU A 93 -3.66 4.38 -0.88
C LEU A 93 -2.22 4.76 -1.27
N ALA A 94 -1.76 4.38 -2.48
CA ALA A 94 -0.46 4.80 -2.99
C ALA A 94 -0.39 6.32 -3.16
N LEU A 95 -1.40 6.91 -3.80
CA LEU A 95 -1.51 8.37 -3.94
C LEU A 95 -1.58 9.06 -2.57
N PHE A 96 -2.40 8.56 -1.67
CA PHE A 96 -2.52 9.08 -0.30
C PHE A 96 -1.16 9.05 0.44
N SER A 97 -0.39 7.97 0.31
CA SER A 97 0.95 7.86 0.91
C SER A 97 1.91 8.92 0.37
N VAL A 98 1.92 9.16 -0.94
CA VAL A 98 2.76 10.20 -1.55
C VAL A 98 2.34 11.60 -1.07
N VAL A 99 1.03 11.89 -1.07
CA VAL A 99 0.50 13.18 -0.59
C VAL A 99 0.87 13.40 0.88
N THR A 100 0.72 12.37 1.72
CA THR A 100 1.09 12.43 3.14
C THR A 100 2.59 12.65 3.34
N ALA A 101 3.44 11.99 2.55
CA ALA A 101 4.88 12.21 2.59
C ALA A 101 5.24 13.68 2.30
N LEU A 102 4.67 14.24 1.25
CA LEU A 102 4.92 15.62 0.84
C LEU A 102 4.36 16.65 1.83
N ALA A 103 3.16 16.40 2.36
CA ALA A 103 2.48 17.36 3.25
C ALA A 103 3.08 17.38 4.66
N PHE A 104 3.46 16.23 5.20
CA PHE A 104 3.80 16.09 6.61
C PHE A 104 5.26 15.74 6.89
N HIS A 105 6.02 15.29 5.90
CA HIS A 105 7.37 14.75 6.09
C HIS A 105 8.39 15.34 5.10
N SER A 106 8.19 16.58 4.64
CA SER A 106 9.05 17.22 3.63
C SER A 106 10.36 17.81 4.18
N ASN A 107 10.51 17.93 5.50
CA ASN A 107 11.76 18.40 6.11
C ASN A 107 12.81 17.28 6.15
N LEU A 108 13.46 17.01 5.03
CA LEU A 108 14.43 15.91 4.88
C LEU A 108 15.75 16.13 5.64
N ALA A 109 15.97 17.30 6.22
CA ALA A 109 17.12 17.57 7.10
C ALA A 109 16.93 16.96 8.49
N ASP A 110 15.70 16.76 8.93
CA ASP A 110 15.37 16.04 10.15
C ASP A 110 15.33 14.53 9.88
N GLN A 111 16.11 13.75 10.63
CA GLN A 111 16.25 12.31 10.42
C GLN A 111 14.92 11.55 10.57
N ASN A 112 14.06 11.95 11.51
CA ASN A 112 12.78 11.30 11.71
C ASN A 112 11.83 11.57 10.55
N GLN A 113 11.76 12.81 10.07
CA GLN A 113 10.99 13.21 8.90
C GLN A 113 11.48 12.50 7.64
N PHE A 114 12.80 12.41 7.45
CA PHE A 114 13.42 11.66 6.36
C PHE A 114 12.96 10.20 6.33
N ILE A 115 13.02 9.51 7.47
CA ILE A 115 12.57 8.11 7.58
C ILE A 115 11.09 7.99 7.24
N HIS A 116 10.24 8.88 7.77
CA HIS A 116 8.81 8.87 7.51
C HIS A 116 8.49 9.16 6.03
N PHE A 117 9.20 10.08 5.41
CA PHE A 117 9.05 10.38 3.99
C PHE A 117 9.31 9.14 3.14
N PHE A 118 10.51 8.55 3.26
CA PHE A 118 10.88 7.39 2.44
C PHE A 118 10.08 6.14 2.79
N LYS A 119 9.62 5.97 4.02
CA LYS A 119 8.66 4.92 4.38
C LYS A 119 7.36 5.05 3.58
N ASN A 120 6.78 6.24 3.49
CA ASN A 120 5.58 6.49 2.70
C ASN A 120 5.81 6.22 1.20
N ILE A 121 6.96 6.65 0.66
CA ILE A 121 7.32 6.37 -0.74
C ILE A 121 7.50 4.86 -0.98
N ALA A 122 8.12 4.14 -0.06
CA ALA A 122 8.26 2.68 -0.16
C ALA A 122 6.90 1.96 -0.11
N MET A 123 5.99 2.41 0.77
CA MET A 123 4.62 1.91 0.81
C MET A 123 3.88 2.15 -0.51
N ALA A 124 4.00 3.36 -1.07
CA ALA A 124 3.42 3.68 -2.38
C ALA A 124 3.98 2.75 -3.46
N GLY A 125 5.29 2.50 -3.49
CA GLY A 125 5.92 1.55 -4.40
C GLY A 125 5.37 0.12 -4.25
N GLY A 126 5.23 -0.38 -3.03
CA GLY A 126 4.61 -1.68 -2.76
C GLY A 126 3.14 -1.75 -3.22
N LEU A 127 2.36 -0.69 -2.98
CA LEU A 127 0.98 -0.60 -3.43
C LEU A 127 0.86 -0.58 -4.96
N LEU A 128 1.77 0.06 -5.68
CA LEU A 128 1.80 0.05 -7.14
C LEU A 128 2.02 -1.37 -7.69
N GLN A 129 2.80 -2.22 -7.01
CA GLN A 129 2.88 -3.64 -7.37
C GLN A 129 1.52 -4.35 -7.21
N VAL A 130 0.78 -4.04 -6.15
CA VAL A 130 -0.58 -4.56 -5.95
C VAL A 130 -1.54 -4.06 -7.04
N VAL A 131 -1.42 -2.82 -7.51
CA VAL A 131 -2.22 -2.28 -8.64
C VAL A 131 -2.00 -3.12 -9.90
N VAL A 132 -0.75 -3.48 -10.20
CA VAL A 132 -0.41 -4.24 -11.42
C VAL A 132 -0.81 -5.71 -11.28
N LEU A 133 -0.42 -6.35 -10.19
CA LEU A 133 -0.60 -7.79 -9.97
C LEU A 133 -2.04 -8.16 -9.55
N GLY A 134 -2.76 -7.25 -8.92
CA GLY A 134 -4.10 -7.49 -8.38
C GLY A 134 -4.10 -8.20 -7.02
N ALA A 135 -5.28 -8.69 -6.64
CA ALA A 135 -5.53 -9.23 -5.32
C ALA A 135 -4.99 -10.65 -5.08
N GLY A 136 -4.77 -11.42 -6.15
CA GLY A 136 -4.50 -12.85 -6.04
C GLY A 136 -5.76 -13.69 -5.70
N GLN A 137 -5.62 -15.00 -5.67
CA GLN A 137 -6.75 -15.94 -5.51
C GLN A 137 -7.44 -15.85 -4.15
N HIS A 138 -6.72 -15.50 -3.07
CA HIS A 138 -7.30 -15.34 -1.74
C HIS A 138 -7.86 -13.91 -1.55
N SER A 139 -8.94 -13.58 -2.27
CA SER A 139 -9.54 -12.25 -2.27
C SER A 139 -11.03 -12.27 -2.59
N LEU A 140 -11.73 -11.19 -2.25
CA LEU A 140 -13.11 -10.99 -2.67
C LEU A 140 -13.23 -10.72 -4.17
N ASP A 141 -12.21 -10.09 -4.76
CA ASP A 141 -12.19 -9.82 -6.21
C ASP A 141 -12.16 -11.14 -7.01
N ALA A 142 -11.38 -12.13 -6.56
CA ALA A 142 -11.31 -13.44 -7.22
C ALA A 142 -12.60 -14.27 -7.11
N ARG A 143 -13.49 -13.95 -6.16
CA ARG A 143 -14.78 -14.62 -6.03
C ARG A 143 -15.88 -14.00 -6.91
N ARG A 144 -15.60 -12.87 -7.52
CA ARG A 144 -16.54 -12.09 -8.34
C ARG A 144 -16.23 -12.15 -9.82
N SER A 145 -15.04 -12.61 -10.18
CA SER A 145 -14.60 -12.88 -11.57
C SER A 145 -14.82 -14.34 -11.94
#